data_7c990bb24273de3a30ddfa0a10cb615a
#
_entry.id   7c990bb24273de3a30ddfa0a10cb615a
#
_cell.length_a   1.000
_cell.length_b   1.000
_cell.length_c   1.000
_cell.angle_alpha   90.00
_cell.angle_beta   90.00
_cell.angle_gamma   90.00
#
_symmetry.space_group_name_H-M   'P 1'
#
loop_
_entity.id
_entity.type
_entity.pdbx_description
1 polymer ?
#
loop_
_entity_poly.entity_id
_entity_poly.type
_entity_poly.pdbx_seq_one_letter_code
_entity_poly.pdbx_strand_id
1 'polypeptide(L)'
;MATTRIMPLHIGKGRTESRAISDIIDYVANPQKTDNGKLITGYGCDSRTADAEFLLAKRQYIAATGRVRGADDVIAYHVRQSFKPGEITPEESNRLGVEFAKRFTKGNHAFVVCTHIDKSHVHNHIIWSAVNADCDRKFRNFWGSTRAVRRLSDTICIE
;
A
#
# COMPACT_ATOMS: atom_id res chain seq x y z
N MET A 1 0.18 -20.37 4.21
CA MET A 1 -0.54 -19.11 4.09
C MET A 1 0.35 -17.94 4.48
N ALA A 2 0.04 -16.76 4.01
CA ALA A 2 0.85 -15.57 4.26
C ALA A 2 0.67 -15.06 5.69
N THR A 3 1.73 -14.45 6.23
CA THR A 3 1.63 -13.60 7.41
C THR A 3 1.40 -12.17 6.95
N THR A 4 0.63 -11.40 7.71
CA THR A 4 0.24 -10.05 7.33
C THR A 4 0.46 -9.05 8.46
N ARG A 5 0.74 -7.81 8.10
CA ARG A 5 0.83 -6.68 9.03
C ARG A 5 0.34 -5.42 8.34
N ILE A 6 -0.51 -4.66 9.00
CA ILE A 6 -0.94 -3.34 8.53
C ILE A 6 -0.31 -2.24 9.37
N MET A 7 0.18 -1.21 8.71
CA MET A 7 0.87 -0.08 9.33
C MET A 7 0.36 1.23 8.72
N PRO A 8 -0.23 2.12 9.51
CA PRO A 8 -0.52 3.46 9.01
C PRO A 8 0.77 4.25 8.85
N LEU A 9 0.85 5.05 7.79
CA LEU A 9 1.98 5.94 7.54
C LEU A 9 1.61 7.36 7.96
N HIS A 10 2.35 7.88 8.93
CA HIS A 10 2.23 9.27 9.40
C HIS A 10 3.32 10.13 8.78
N ILE A 11 3.09 11.46 8.75
CA ILE A 11 4.10 12.39 8.26
C ILE A 11 5.37 12.31 9.11
N GLY A 12 5.20 12.28 10.44
CA GLY A 12 6.32 12.25 11.37
C GLY A 12 6.90 13.63 11.64
N LYS A 13 7.68 13.72 12.72
CA LYS A 13 8.32 14.97 13.11
C LYS A 13 9.49 15.31 12.17
N GLY A 14 9.58 16.57 11.77
CA GLY A 14 10.70 17.06 10.98
C GLY A 14 10.68 16.64 9.52
N ARG A 15 9.60 16.00 9.03
CA ARG A 15 9.46 15.61 7.64
C ARG A 15 8.28 16.33 6.99
N THR A 16 8.39 16.57 5.68
CA THR A 16 7.24 17.00 4.87
C THR A 16 6.41 15.78 4.45
N GLU A 17 5.17 16.01 4.07
CA GLU A 17 4.31 14.96 3.50
C GLU A 17 4.93 14.32 2.28
N SER A 18 5.44 15.15 1.38
CA SER A 18 6.11 14.70 0.15
C SER A 18 7.26 13.76 0.48
N ARG A 19 8.10 14.09 1.46
CA ARG A 19 9.25 13.28 1.85
C ARG A 19 8.80 11.95 2.46
N ALA A 20 7.79 11.98 3.32
CA ALA A 20 7.29 10.76 3.96
C ALA A 20 6.72 9.77 2.93
N ILE A 21 5.96 10.25 1.97
CA ILE A 21 5.41 9.40 0.90
C ILE A 21 6.52 8.90 -0.03
N SER A 22 7.41 9.78 -0.48
CA SER A 22 8.52 9.40 -1.37
C SER A 22 9.42 8.36 -0.75
N ASP A 23 9.80 8.54 0.52
CA ASP A 23 10.71 7.61 1.20
C ASP A 23 10.15 6.21 1.23
N ILE A 24 8.86 6.03 1.55
CA ILE A 24 8.28 4.70 1.62
C ILE A 24 8.09 4.08 0.22
N ILE A 25 7.65 4.86 -0.75
CA ILE A 25 7.48 4.37 -2.13
C ILE A 25 8.83 3.97 -2.72
N ASP A 26 9.87 4.79 -2.55
CA ASP A 26 11.22 4.49 -3.05
C ASP A 26 11.77 3.23 -2.39
N TYR A 27 11.53 3.06 -1.10
CA TYR A 27 11.97 1.87 -0.37
C TYR A 27 11.34 0.59 -0.94
N VAL A 28 10.01 0.59 -1.14
CA VAL A 28 9.31 -0.62 -1.60
C VAL A 28 9.48 -0.85 -3.11
N ALA A 29 9.69 0.19 -3.89
CA ALA A 29 9.84 0.11 -5.35
C ALA A 29 11.30 -0.11 -5.79
N ASN A 30 12.21 -0.42 -4.87
CA ASN A 30 13.63 -0.62 -5.17
C ASN A 30 13.80 -1.69 -6.27
N PRO A 31 14.40 -1.33 -7.42
CA PRO A 31 14.56 -2.28 -8.54
C PRO A 31 15.35 -3.53 -8.17
N GLN A 32 16.32 -3.43 -7.26
CA GLN A 32 17.11 -4.57 -6.82
C GLN A 32 16.30 -5.62 -6.07
N LYS A 33 15.16 -5.24 -5.51
CA LYS A 33 14.27 -6.12 -4.73
C LYS A 33 13.08 -6.61 -5.53
N THR A 34 12.75 -5.95 -6.64
CA THR A 34 11.52 -6.16 -7.41
C THR A 34 11.78 -6.66 -8.84
N ASP A 35 12.88 -7.35 -9.06
CA ASP A 35 13.29 -7.86 -10.39
C ASP A 35 13.29 -6.73 -11.43
N ASN A 36 14.07 -5.69 -11.17
CA ASN A 36 14.19 -4.50 -12.03
C ASN A 36 12.84 -3.80 -12.31
N GLY A 37 11.94 -3.81 -11.33
CA GLY A 37 10.63 -3.18 -11.43
C GLY A 37 9.56 -4.03 -12.10
N LYS A 38 9.87 -5.25 -12.52
CA LYS A 38 8.89 -6.16 -13.15
C LYS A 38 7.79 -6.61 -12.18
N LEU A 39 8.08 -6.61 -10.89
CA LEU A 39 7.18 -7.05 -9.83
C LEU A 39 6.53 -5.87 -9.11
N ILE A 40 6.29 -4.78 -9.81
CA ILE A 40 5.61 -3.60 -9.31
C ILE A 40 4.34 -3.38 -10.12
N THR A 41 3.21 -3.25 -9.43
CA THR A 41 1.90 -2.98 -10.04
C THR A 41 1.28 -1.75 -9.42
N GLY A 42 0.89 -0.77 -10.24
CA GLY A 42 0.09 0.38 -9.83
C GLY A 42 -1.38 0.19 -10.22
N TYR A 43 -2.28 0.64 -9.36
CA TYR A 43 -3.71 0.64 -9.61
C TYR A 43 -4.27 2.02 -9.30
N GLY A 44 -4.95 2.63 -10.28
CA GLY A 44 -5.44 4.00 -10.13
C GLY A 44 -4.33 5.05 -10.10
N CYS A 45 -3.09 4.64 -10.35
CA CYS A 45 -1.91 5.50 -10.41
C CYS A 45 -0.82 4.84 -11.25
N ASP A 46 0.14 5.64 -11.70
CA ASP A 46 1.38 5.13 -12.26
C ASP A 46 2.35 4.87 -11.10
N SER A 47 2.88 3.65 -11.01
CA SER A 47 3.79 3.27 -9.93
C SER A 47 5.03 4.18 -9.84
N ARG A 48 5.47 4.76 -10.96
CA ARG A 48 6.64 5.63 -11.02
C ARG A 48 6.39 7.03 -10.44
N THR A 49 5.13 7.44 -10.36
CA THR A 49 4.72 8.76 -9.87
C THR A 49 3.69 8.66 -8.75
N ALA A 50 3.56 7.49 -8.14
CA ALA A 50 2.56 7.24 -7.11
C ALA A 50 2.69 8.19 -5.93
N ASP A 51 3.91 8.54 -5.52
CA ASP A 51 4.17 9.49 -4.45
C ASP A 51 3.56 10.85 -4.73
N ALA A 52 3.78 11.39 -5.93
CA ALA A 52 3.21 12.67 -6.34
C ALA A 52 1.69 12.59 -6.46
N GLU A 53 1.16 11.48 -6.97
CA GLU A 53 -0.28 11.29 -7.13
C GLU A 53 -0.99 11.18 -5.78
N PHE A 54 -0.39 10.49 -4.80
CA PHE A 54 -0.93 10.40 -3.44
C PHE A 54 -0.96 11.77 -2.77
N LEU A 55 0.10 12.56 -2.95
CA LEU A 55 0.18 13.91 -2.42
C LEU A 55 -0.89 14.82 -3.04
N LEU A 56 -1.06 14.73 -4.36
CA LEU A 56 -2.09 15.49 -5.06
C LEU A 56 -3.50 15.13 -4.56
N ALA A 57 -3.78 13.84 -4.39
CA ALA A 57 -5.06 13.38 -3.86
C ALA A 57 -5.33 13.95 -2.48
N LYS A 58 -4.33 14.01 -1.61
CA LYS A 58 -4.47 14.62 -0.29
C LYS A 58 -4.79 16.11 -0.38
N ARG A 59 -4.12 16.84 -1.26
CA ARG A 59 -4.37 18.26 -1.46
C ARG A 59 -5.77 18.52 -2.00
N GLN A 60 -6.24 17.70 -2.91
CA GLN A 60 -7.61 17.78 -3.43
C GLN A 60 -8.64 17.47 -2.34
N TYR A 61 -8.35 16.50 -1.50
CA TYR A 61 -9.20 16.19 -0.33
C TYR A 61 -9.31 17.37 0.62
N ILE A 62 -8.20 18.02 0.96
CA ILE A 62 -8.20 19.20 1.81
C ILE A 62 -8.99 20.34 1.17
N ALA A 63 -8.81 20.57 -0.13
CA ALA A 63 -9.55 21.59 -0.86
C ALA A 63 -11.06 21.34 -0.87
N ALA A 64 -11.46 20.08 -1.01
CA ALA A 64 -12.88 19.71 -1.08
C ALA A 64 -13.56 19.68 0.29
N THR A 65 -12.86 19.28 1.35
CA THR A 65 -13.46 19.04 2.68
C THR A 65 -13.07 20.06 3.74
N GLY A 66 -11.98 20.79 3.53
CA GLY A 66 -11.42 21.71 4.52
C GLY A 66 -10.80 21.01 5.73
N ARG A 67 -10.68 19.69 5.71
CA ARG A 67 -10.18 18.90 6.85
C ARG A 67 -8.67 18.81 6.80
N VAL A 68 -8.01 19.44 7.76
CA VAL A 68 -6.55 19.41 7.90
C VAL A 68 -6.24 18.80 9.27
N ARG A 69 -5.36 17.78 9.27
CA ARG A 69 -4.76 17.23 10.48
C ARG A 69 -3.26 17.46 10.41
N GLY A 70 -2.59 17.68 11.50
CA GLY A 70 -1.17 17.97 11.52
C GLY A 70 -0.28 16.75 11.29
N ALA A 71 0.84 16.68 12.01
CA ALA A 71 1.85 15.63 11.87
C ALA A 71 1.32 14.21 12.15
N ASP A 72 0.23 14.09 12.90
CA ASP A 72 -0.38 12.78 13.22
C ASP A 72 -1.31 12.27 12.12
N ASP A 73 -1.48 13.02 11.03
CA ASP A 73 -2.35 12.59 9.95
C ASP A 73 -1.79 11.36 9.25
N VAL A 74 -2.69 10.43 8.90
CA VAL A 74 -2.34 9.24 8.14
C VAL A 74 -2.43 9.59 6.66
N ILE A 75 -1.33 9.44 5.94
CA ILE A 75 -1.23 9.79 4.51
C ILE A 75 -1.33 8.57 3.60
N ALA A 76 -1.02 7.40 4.12
CA ALA A 76 -1.12 6.13 3.39
C ALA A 76 -1.20 4.98 4.38
N TYR A 77 -1.56 3.81 3.88
CA TYR A 77 -1.51 2.56 4.64
C TYR A 77 -0.58 1.59 3.95
N HIS A 78 0.18 0.85 4.73
CA HIS A 78 1.14 -0.12 4.26
C HIS A 78 0.78 -1.48 4.83
N VAL A 79 0.54 -2.46 3.96
CA VAL A 79 0.38 -3.86 4.35
C VAL A 79 1.56 -4.64 3.84
N ARG A 80 2.18 -5.42 4.74
CA ARG A 80 3.18 -6.42 4.39
C ARG A 80 2.52 -7.79 4.41
N GLN A 81 2.73 -8.56 3.35
CA GLN A 81 2.21 -9.92 3.19
C GLN A 81 3.36 -10.84 2.83
N SER A 82 3.72 -11.76 3.71
CA SER A 82 4.90 -12.63 3.56
C SER A 82 4.49 -14.08 3.42
N PHE A 83 5.11 -14.76 2.46
CA PHE A 83 4.87 -16.18 2.16
C PHE A 83 6.07 -17.02 2.61
N LYS A 84 5.84 -18.29 2.90
CA LYS A 84 6.93 -19.22 3.23
C LYS A 84 7.79 -19.48 1.99
N PRO A 85 9.10 -19.79 2.17
CA PRO A 85 9.95 -20.15 1.05
C PRO A 85 9.35 -21.31 0.24
N GLY A 86 9.28 -21.15 -1.08
CA GLY A 86 8.76 -22.16 -2.01
C GLY A 86 7.23 -22.29 -2.05
N GLU A 87 6.51 -21.52 -1.25
CA GLU A 87 5.04 -21.58 -1.20
C GLU A 87 4.38 -20.99 -2.44
N ILE A 88 5.01 -19.99 -3.05
CA ILE A 88 4.41 -19.20 -4.13
C ILE A 88 5.51 -18.65 -5.05
N THR A 89 5.17 -18.45 -6.32
CA THR A 89 6.06 -17.75 -7.25
C THR A 89 5.96 -16.23 -7.04
N PRO A 90 7.01 -15.47 -7.40
CA PRO A 90 6.95 -14.00 -7.30
C PRO A 90 5.79 -13.37 -8.08
N GLU A 91 5.52 -13.85 -9.29
CA GLU A 91 4.44 -13.35 -10.14
C GLU A 91 3.07 -13.61 -9.52
N GLU A 92 2.89 -14.80 -8.97
CA GLU A 92 1.66 -15.18 -8.27
C GLU A 92 1.48 -14.36 -7.01
N SER A 93 2.57 -14.13 -6.26
CA SER A 93 2.55 -13.28 -5.08
C SER A 93 2.08 -11.85 -5.41
N ASN A 94 2.62 -11.27 -6.49
CA ASN A 94 2.20 -9.95 -6.93
C ASN A 94 0.71 -9.92 -7.28
N ARG A 95 0.22 -10.92 -8.02
CA ARG A 95 -1.19 -11.05 -8.38
C ARG A 95 -2.09 -11.14 -7.15
N LEU A 96 -1.71 -11.94 -6.17
CA LEU A 96 -2.49 -12.06 -4.92
C LEU A 96 -2.48 -10.75 -4.12
N GLY A 97 -1.36 -10.03 -4.12
CA GLY A 97 -1.28 -8.72 -3.47
C GLY A 97 -2.20 -7.69 -4.11
N VAL A 98 -2.27 -7.68 -5.45
CA VAL A 98 -3.19 -6.80 -6.19
C VAL A 98 -4.64 -7.14 -5.86
N GLU A 99 -4.99 -8.43 -5.86
CA GLU A 99 -6.34 -8.88 -5.52
C GLU A 99 -6.73 -8.49 -4.09
N PHE A 100 -5.80 -8.68 -3.14
CA PHE A 100 -6.00 -8.25 -1.76
C PHE A 100 -6.29 -6.76 -1.68
N ALA A 101 -5.46 -5.94 -2.30
CA ALA A 101 -5.61 -4.49 -2.24
C ALA A 101 -6.92 -4.01 -2.85
N LYS A 102 -7.33 -4.59 -3.98
CA LYS A 102 -8.61 -4.25 -4.60
C LYS A 102 -9.79 -4.56 -3.69
N ARG A 103 -9.80 -5.74 -3.08
CA ARG A 103 -10.91 -6.15 -2.20
C ARG A 103 -10.90 -5.34 -0.91
N PHE A 104 -9.74 -5.13 -0.30
CA PHE A 104 -9.65 -4.43 0.98
C PHE A 104 -10.03 -2.96 0.88
N THR A 105 -9.64 -2.29 -0.21
CA THR A 105 -9.98 -0.89 -0.47
C THR A 105 -11.27 -0.74 -1.27
N LYS A 106 -11.93 -1.83 -1.62
CA LYS A 106 -13.16 -1.87 -2.44
C LYS A 106 -12.98 -1.19 -3.81
N GLY A 107 -11.75 -1.17 -4.33
CA GLY A 107 -11.40 -0.52 -5.58
C GLY A 107 -11.44 1.01 -5.54
N ASN A 108 -11.59 1.61 -4.36
CA ASN A 108 -11.81 3.05 -4.20
C ASN A 108 -10.54 3.86 -3.92
N HIS A 109 -9.40 3.21 -3.77
CA HIS A 109 -8.13 3.85 -3.46
C HIS A 109 -7.06 3.47 -4.47
N ALA A 110 -6.24 4.44 -4.87
CA ALA A 110 -5.03 4.14 -5.62
C ALA A 110 -4.04 3.38 -4.73
N PHE A 111 -3.36 2.40 -5.31
CA PHE A 111 -2.37 1.62 -4.57
C PHE A 111 -1.23 1.13 -5.46
N VAL A 112 -0.14 0.75 -4.81
CA VAL A 112 1.03 0.14 -5.43
C VAL A 112 1.30 -1.18 -4.71
N VAL A 113 1.57 -2.24 -5.47
CA VAL A 113 2.00 -3.53 -4.95
C VAL A 113 3.40 -3.81 -5.45
N CYS A 114 4.35 -3.97 -4.54
CA CYS A 114 5.74 -4.27 -4.84
C CYS A 114 6.10 -5.62 -4.22
N THR A 115 6.46 -6.59 -5.05
CA THR A 115 6.86 -7.92 -4.60
C THR A 115 8.37 -7.99 -4.50
N HIS A 116 8.87 -8.28 -3.31
CA HIS A 116 10.30 -8.38 -3.00
C HIS A 116 10.76 -9.82 -3.08
N ILE A 117 11.90 -10.03 -3.75
CA ILE A 117 12.52 -11.34 -3.96
C ILE A 117 13.96 -11.40 -3.46
N ASP A 118 14.40 -10.39 -2.71
CA ASP A 118 15.77 -10.28 -2.20
C ASP A 118 16.08 -11.22 -1.03
N LYS A 119 15.06 -11.87 -0.48
CA LYS A 119 15.17 -12.82 0.63
C LYS A 119 14.68 -14.19 0.23
N SER A 120 14.92 -15.19 1.10
CA SER A 120 14.48 -16.57 0.85
C SER A 120 12.97 -16.72 0.76
N HIS A 121 12.21 -15.82 1.36
CA HIS A 121 10.76 -15.79 1.28
C HIS A 121 10.31 -14.61 0.41
N VAL A 122 9.29 -14.86 -0.41
CA VAL A 122 8.66 -13.82 -1.22
C VAL A 122 7.71 -13.03 -0.34
N HIS A 123 7.74 -11.70 -0.44
CA HIS A 123 6.81 -10.86 0.31
C HIS A 123 6.35 -9.66 -0.52
N ASN A 124 5.11 -9.27 -0.29
CA ASN A 124 4.51 -8.08 -0.89
C ASN A 124 4.56 -6.91 0.07
N HIS A 125 4.84 -5.73 -0.48
CA HIS A 125 4.55 -4.46 0.16
C HIS A 125 3.41 -3.81 -0.62
N ILE A 126 2.30 -3.57 0.06
CA ILE A 126 1.09 -3.00 -0.52
C ILE A 126 0.87 -1.65 0.14
N ILE A 127 0.86 -0.58 -0.65
CA ILE A 127 0.69 0.78 -0.14
C ILE A 127 -0.48 1.42 -0.88
N TRP A 128 -1.50 1.87 -0.12
CA TRP A 128 -2.61 2.62 -0.71
C TRP A 128 -2.71 4.01 -0.11
N SER A 129 -3.19 4.93 -0.94
CA SER A 129 -3.47 6.30 -0.51
C SER A 129 -4.56 6.30 0.55
N ALA A 130 -4.37 7.07 1.61
CA ALA A 130 -5.41 7.23 2.63
C ALA A 130 -6.66 7.91 2.06
N VAL A 131 -6.51 8.72 1.03
CA VAL A 131 -7.61 9.42 0.34
C VAL A 131 -8.15 8.53 -0.77
N ASN A 132 -9.48 8.48 -0.92
CA ASN A 132 -10.13 7.70 -1.97
C ASN A 132 -9.94 8.33 -3.35
N ALA A 133 -10.32 7.61 -4.41
CA ALA A 133 -10.15 8.06 -5.80
C ALA A 133 -10.93 9.35 -6.10
N ASP A 134 -12.07 9.58 -5.44
CA ASP A 134 -12.88 10.78 -5.61
C ASP A 134 -12.40 11.97 -4.77
N CYS A 135 -11.36 11.76 -3.97
CA CYS A 135 -10.75 12.79 -3.11
C CYS A 135 -11.71 13.46 -2.14
N ASP A 136 -12.73 12.74 -1.67
CA ASP A 136 -13.74 13.27 -0.74
C ASP A 136 -13.81 12.51 0.58
N ARG A 137 -13.17 11.36 0.69
CA ARG A 137 -13.15 10.52 1.89
C ARG A 137 -11.77 9.95 2.14
N LYS A 138 -11.52 9.59 3.40
CA LYS A 138 -10.31 8.85 3.80
C LYS A 138 -10.66 7.41 4.16
N PHE A 139 -9.72 6.50 3.89
CA PHE A 139 -9.82 5.12 4.36
C PHE A 139 -9.96 5.13 5.88
N ARG A 140 -10.92 4.37 6.38
CA ARG A 140 -11.15 4.28 7.82
C ARG A 140 -10.43 3.05 8.37
N ASN A 141 -9.34 3.29 9.09
CA ASN A 141 -8.72 2.25 9.89
C ASN A 141 -9.60 1.99 11.11
N PHE A 142 -9.94 0.74 11.34
CA PHE A 142 -10.85 0.37 12.41
C PHE A 142 -10.17 -0.59 13.38
N TRP A 143 -10.75 -0.74 14.57
CA TRP A 143 -10.18 -1.55 15.63
C TRP A 143 -9.85 -2.99 15.20
N GLY A 144 -10.66 -3.59 14.35
CA GLY A 144 -10.47 -4.94 13.83
C GLY A 144 -9.64 -5.06 12.56
N SER A 145 -8.96 -3.98 12.09
CA SER A 145 -8.25 -3.97 10.80
C SER A 145 -7.20 -5.06 10.68
N THR A 146 -6.41 -5.29 11.71
CA THR A 146 -5.37 -6.33 11.70
C THR A 146 -5.97 -7.72 11.43
N ARG A 147 -7.07 -8.03 12.07
CA ARG A 147 -7.78 -9.29 11.87
C ARG A 147 -8.43 -9.37 10.49
N ALA A 148 -9.02 -8.26 10.03
CA ALA A 148 -9.66 -8.19 8.72
C ALA A 148 -8.64 -8.38 7.58
N VAL A 149 -7.48 -7.75 7.69
CA VAL A 149 -6.36 -7.93 6.75
C VAL A 149 -5.96 -9.40 6.68
N ARG A 150 -5.74 -10.03 7.82
CA ARG A 150 -5.37 -11.43 7.91
C ARG A 150 -6.42 -12.35 7.29
N ARG A 151 -7.68 -12.15 7.63
CA ARG A 151 -8.79 -12.97 7.11
C ARG A 151 -8.91 -12.86 5.59
N LEU A 152 -8.85 -11.67 5.05
CA LEU A 152 -8.95 -11.49 3.61
C LEU A 152 -7.76 -12.10 2.90
N SER A 153 -6.54 -11.91 3.42
CA SER A 153 -5.34 -12.53 2.87
C SER A 153 -5.47 -14.05 2.84
N ASP A 154 -5.91 -14.66 3.94
CA ASP A 154 -6.10 -16.12 4.02
C ASP A 154 -7.17 -16.59 3.03
N THR A 155 -8.28 -15.87 2.88
CA THR A 155 -9.35 -16.20 1.94
C THR A 155 -8.83 -16.22 0.50
N ILE A 156 -8.06 -15.22 0.11
CA ILE A 156 -7.49 -15.11 -1.23
C ILE A 156 -6.49 -16.23 -1.48
N CYS A 157 -5.67 -16.58 -0.50
CA CYS A 157 -4.68 -17.65 -0.63
C CYS A 157 -5.33 -19.03 -0.79
N ILE A 158 -6.53 -19.23 -0.27
CA ILE A 158 -7.26 -20.51 -0.39
C ILE A 158 -7.94 -20.64 -1.76
N GLU A 159 -8.35 -19.53 -2.34
CA GLU A 159 -8.91 -19.50 -3.69
C GLU A 159 -7.79 -19.81 -4.72
#